data_bb6a19f672df795c1e56677c688779c7
#
_entry.id   bb6a19f672df795c1e56677c688779c7
#
_cell.length_a   1.000
_cell.length_b   1.000
_cell.length_c   1.000
_cell.angle_alpha   90.00
_cell.angle_beta   90.00
_cell.angle_gamma   90.00
#
_symmetry.space_group_name_H-M   'P 1'
#
loop_
_entity.id
_entity.type
_entity.pdbx_description
1 polymer ?
#
loop_
_entity_poly.entity_id
_entity_poly.type
_entity_poly.pdbx_seq_one_letter_code
_entity_poly.pdbx_strand_id
1 'polypeptide(L)'
;ALQVEGLSWESTTAQFDLTLNTFESEDGVSASLIYATDLFEAATIERLALHWQTLLEGIVSHPQQSVAELALLSAHEVQLISHDWNANASPFADQPGIQHLIEARAAQQPEALALVSGEHTLSYAQLNARANQLAHRLIELGIAAEVRVGVAMPRSSELVIALLAVLKAGGAYVPLDPDYPQERVAYMLEDS
;
A
#
# COMPACT_ATOMS: atom_id res chain seq x y z
N ALA A 1 -22.86 -50.65 35.00
CA ALA A 1 -22.76 -49.39 34.23
C ALA A 1 -21.88 -49.67 33.01
N LEU A 2 -22.37 -49.39 31.81
CA LEU A 2 -21.55 -49.43 30.61
C LEU A 2 -20.61 -48.21 30.64
N GLN A 3 -19.31 -48.46 30.50
CA GLN A 3 -18.36 -47.38 30.18
C GLN A 3 -18.29 -47.26 28.66
N VAL A 4 -18.58 -46.07 28.18
CA VAL A 4 -18.49 -45.73 26.75
C VAL A 4 -17.28 -44.81 26.59
N GLU A 5 -16.24 -45.28 25.87
CA GLU A 5 -15.11 -44.45 25.46
C GLU A 5 -15.33 -44.00 24.04
N GLY A 6 -15.15 -42.71 23.79
CA GLY A 6 -15.17 -42.13 22.45
C GLY A 6 -13.91 -42.54 21.69
N LEU A 7 -14.08 -43.22 20.54
CA LEU A 7 -12.99 -43.47 19.62
C LEU A 7 -12.84 -42.22 18.70
N SER A 8 -11.67 -41.66 18.69
CA SER A 8 -11.34 -40.62 17.70
C SER A 8 -11.24 -41.26 16.31
N TRP A 9 -12.13 -40.89 15.41
CA TRP A 9 -12.10 -41.30 14.01
C TRP A 9 -11.59 -40.15 13.15
N GLU A 10 -10.44 -40.32 12.53
CA GLU A 10 -9.97 -39.39 11.51
C GLU A 10 -10.71 -39.69 10.20
N SER A 11 -11.56 -38.78 9.77
CA SER A 11 -12.18 -38.84 8.45
C SER A 11 -11.19 -38.33 7.42
N THR A 12 -10.89 -39.12 6.39
CA THR A 12 -10.01 -38.74 5.28
C THR A 12 -10.79 -38.15 4.10
N THR A 13 -12.10 -37.96 4.22
CA THR A 13 -12.96 -37.42 3.16
C THR A 13 -13.77 -36.24 3.66
N ALA A 14 -13.70 -35.12 2.94
CA ALA A 14 -14.57 -33.96 3.13
C ALA A 14 -15.70 -33.96 2.12
N GLN A 15 -16.95 -33.79 2.58
CA GLN A 15 -18.14 -33.66 1.69
C GLN A 15 -18.27 -32.23 1.13
N PHE A 16 -17.80 -31.24 1.85
CA PHE A 16 -17.84 -29.83 1.52
C PHE A 16 -16.44 -29.27 1.60
N ASP A 17 -16.22 -28.11 1.01
CA ASP A 17 -14.92 -27.43 1.03
C ASP A 17 -14.43 -27.17 2.45
N LEU A 18 -15.35 -26.77 3.35
CA LEU A 18 -15.10 -26.51 4.75
C LEU A 18 -16.36 -26.81 5.57
N THR A 19 -16.18 -27.52 6.69
CA THR A 19 -17.25 -27.85 7.64
C THR A 19 -16.77 -27.57 9.06
N LEU A 20 -17.56 -26.82 9.82
CA LEU A 20 -17.39 -26.66 11.26
C LEU A 20 -18.44 -27.48 12.00
N ASN A 21 -18.01 -28.47 12.78
CA ASN A 21 -18.86 -29.23 13.69
C ASN A 21 -18.61 -28.75 15.12
N THR A 22 -19.68 -28.52 15.86
CA THR A 22 -19.61 -28.14 17.28
C THR A 22 -20.37 -29.17 18.13
N PHE A 23 -19.82 -29.47 19.28
CA PHE A 23 -20.40 -30.42 20.23
C PHE A 23 -20.40 -29.80 21.62
N GLU A 24 -21.55 -29.79 22.27
CA GLU A 24 -21.70 -29.33 23.64
C GLU A 24 -21.62 -30.53 24.59
N SER A 25 -20.88 -30.37 25.68
CA SER A 25 -20.74 -31.37 26.76
C SER A 25 -20.80 -30.67 28.11
N GLU A 26 -20.80 -31.47 29.21
CA GLU A 26 -20.74 -30.94 30.58
C GLU A 26 -19.44 -30.12 30.82
N ASP A 27 -18.36 -30.44 30.11
CA ASP A 27 -17.04 -29.79 30.23
C ASP A 27 -16.88 -28.57 29.33
N GLY A 28 -17.86 -28.26 28.44
CA GLY A 28 -17.82 -27.13 27.54
C GLY A 28 -18.16 -27.48 26.11
N VAL A 29 -17.73 -26.60 25.18
CA VAL A 29 -17.95 -26.74 23.74
C VAL A 29 -16.66 -27.19 23.07
N SER A 30 -16.74 -28.31 22.36
CA SER A 30 -15.66 -28.75 21.44
C SER A 30 -16.04 -28.48 20.01
N ALA A 31 -15.04 -28.21 19.15
CA ALA A 31 -15.24 -27.96 17.73
C ALA A 31 -14.25 -28.74 16.89
N SER A 32 -14.67 -29.14 15.69
CA SER A 32 -13.80 -29.74 14.69
C SER A 32 -14.01 -29.06 13.33
N LEU A 33 -12.91 -28.76 12.65
CA LEU A 33 -12.90 -28.23 11.29
C LEU A 33 -12.47 -29.34 10.34
N ILE A 34 -13.34 -29.68 9.39
CA ILE A 34 -13.08 -30.62 8.31
C ILE A 34 -12.99 -29.82 7.01
N TYR A 35 -11.92 -29.98 6.27
CA TYR A 35 -11.67 -29.17 5.06
C TYR A 35 -11.04 -29.98 3.94
N ALA A 36 -11.23 -29.50 2.70
CA ALA A 36 -10.62 -30.06 1.51
C ALA A 36 -9.14 -29.61 1.43
N THR A 37 -8.20 -30.55 1.53
CA THR A 37 -6.76 -30.27 1.50
C THR A 37 -6.23 -29.79 0.15
N ASP A 38 -7.03 -29.99 -0.92
CA ASP A 38 -6.73 -29.45 -2.25
C ASP A 38 -7.02 -27.93 -2.36
N LEU A 39 -7.83 -27.37 -1.43
CA LEU A 39 -8.24 -25.98 -1.43
C LEU A 39 -7.58 -25.16 -0.30
N PHE A 40 -7.29 -25.79 0.84
CA PHE A 40 -6.82 -25.10 2.03
C PHE A 40 -5.57 -25.75 2.61
N GLU A 41 -4.60 -24.93 2.95
CA GLU A 41 -3.47 -25.37 3.74
C GLU A 41 -3.85 -25.47 5.23
N ALA A 42 -3.25 -26.43 5.95
CA ALA A 42 -3.52 -26.66 7.36
C ALA A 42 -3.36 -25.37 8.20
N ALA A 43 -2.29 -24.62 7.97
CA ALA A 43 -2.02 -23.34 8.67
C ALA A 43 -3.13 -22.30 8.48
N THR A 44 -3.84 -22.33 7.35
CA THR A 44 -4.99 -21.42 7.09
C THR A 44 -6.19 -21.81 7.95
N ILE A 45 -6.44 -23.12 8.10
CA ILE A 45 -7.53 -23.63 8.94
C ILE A 45 -7.23 -23.45 10.43
N GLU A 46 -5.97 -23.62 10.84
CA GLU A 46 -5.53 -23.34 12.21
C GLU A 46 -5.77 -21.88 12.58
N ARG A 47 -5.41 -20.93 11.69
CA ARG A 47 -5.72 -19.50 11.91
C ARG A 47 -7.21 -19.22 11.98
N LEU A 48 -8.00 -19.85 11.08
CA LEU A 48 -9.45 -19.73 11.13
C LEU A 48 -10.03 -20.18 12.45
N ALA A 49 -9.55 -21.30 13.01
CA ALA A 49 -9.95 -21.78 14.32
C ALA A 49 -9.63 -20.78 15.43
N LEU A 50 -8.43 -20.18 15.40
CA LEU A 50 -8.02 -19.14 16.36
C LEU A 50 -8.87 -17.87 16.24
N HIS A 51 -9.18 -17.44 15.02
CA HIS A 51 -10.05 -16.29 14.78
C HIS A 51 -11.46 -16.55 15.29
N TRP A 52 -12.00 -17.74 15.07
CA TRP A 52 -13.30 -18.13 15.59
C TRP A 52 -13.32 -18.16 17.12
N GLN A 53 -12.28 -18.68 17.76
CA GLN A 53 -12.14 -18.66 19.22
C GLN A 53 -12.08 -17.22 19.75
N THR A 54 -11.24 -16.35 19.17
CA THR A 54 -11.12 -14.93 19.54
C THR A 54 -12.48 -14.22 19.46
N LEU A 55 -13.24 -14.50 18.39
CA LEU A 55 -14.58 -13.95 18.19
C LEU A 55 -15.55 -14.40 19.29
N LEU A 56 -15.57 -15.69 19.64
CA LEU A 56 -16.42 -16.23 20.71
C LEU A 56 -16.07 -15.65 22.08
N GLU A 57 -14.79 -15.53 22.40
CA GLU A 57 -14.31 -14.88 23.63
C GLU A 57 -14.75 -13.41 23.70
N GLY A 58 -14.69 -12.69 22.57
CA GLY A 58 -15.19 -11.33 22.43
C GLY A 58 -16.70 -11.21 22.69
N ILE A 59 -17.49 -12.11 22.11
CA ILE A 59 -18.95 -12.16 22.31
C ILE A 59 -19.32 -12.37 23.79
N VAL A 60 -18.64 -13.33 24.43
CA VAL A 60 -18.90 -13.64 25.86
C VAL A 60 -18.48 -12.49 26.77
N SER A 61 -17.35 -11.85 26.46
CA SER A 61 -16.80 -10.75 27.27
C SER A 61 -17.57 -9.44 27.08
N HIS A 62 -18.11 -9.20 25.88
CA HIS A 62 -18.78 -7.95 25.52
C HIS A 62 -20.11 -8.21 24.80
N PRO A 63 -21.12 -8.78 25.46
CA PRO A 63 -22.36 -9.25 24.80
C PRO A 63 -23.24 -8.13 24.21
N GLN A 64 -22.95 -6.87 24.53
CA GLN A 64 -23.65 -5.71 23.99
C GLN A 64 -22.90 -4.99 22.87
N GLN A 65 -21.68 -5.47 22.55
CA GLN A 65 -20.88 -4.88 21.49
C GLN A 65 -21.44 -5.24 20.11
N SER A 66 -21.36 -4.29 19.17
CA SER A 66 -21.75 -4.56 17.78
C SER A 66 -20.86 -5.65 17.16
N VAL A 67 -21.46 -6.56 16.37
CA VAL A 67 -20.71 -7.63 15.67
C VAL A 67 -19.59 -7.07 14.80
N ALA A 68 -19.79 -5.88 14.21
CA ALA A 68 -18.77 -5.22 13.40
C ALA A 68 -17.54 -4.71 14.18
N GLU A 69 -17.67 -4.60 15.51
CA GLU A 69 -16.60 -4.10 16.38
C GLU A 69 -15.88 -5.21 17.13
N LEU A 70 -16.35 -6.47 17.02
CA LEU A 70 -15.72 -7.60 17.66
C LEU A 70 -14.35 -7.86 17.04
N ALA A 71 -13.34 -8.07 17.91
CA ALA A 71 -11.99 -8.43 17.46
C ALA A 71 -11.99 -9.82 16.83
N LEU A 72 -11.45 -9.94 15.64
CA LEU A 72 -11.24 -11.20 14.93
C LEU A 72 -9.80 -11.71 15.07
N LEU A 73 -8.84 -10.78 15.06
CA LEU A 73 -7.41 -11.07 15.12
C LEU A 73 -6.94 -11.14 16.56
N SER A 74 -6.03 -12.06 16.83
CA SER A 74 -5.28 -12.09 18.08
C SER A 74 -4.38 -10.85 18.23
N ALA A 75 -4.00 -10.50 19.45
CA ALA A 75 -3.06 -9.41 19.71
C ALA A 75 -1.71 -9.61 18.98
N HIS A 76 -1.26 -10.86 18.84
CA HIS A 76 -0.05 -11.21 18.10
C HIS A 76 -0.19 -10.92 16.60
N GLU A 77 -1.32 -11.28 15.98
CA GLU A 77 -1.56 -11.01 14.56
C GLU A 77 -1.70 -9.51 14.29
N VAL A 78 -2.35 -8.77 15.18
CA VAL A 78 -2.41 -7.30 15.10
C VAL A 78 -0.99 -6.72 15.13
N GLN A 79 -0.14 -7.16 16.04
CA GLN A 79 1.25 -6.75 16.13
C GLN A 79 2.01 -7.09 14.84
N LEU A 80 1.88 -8.32 14.35
CA LEU A 80 2.55 -8.80 13.16
C LEU A 80 2.17 -7.97 11.91
N ILE A 81 0.87 -7.74 11.70
CA ILE A 81 0.36 -7.04 10.51
C ILE A 81 0.64 -5.54 10.59
N SER A 82 0.43 -4.93 11.76
CA SER A 82 0.53 -3.47 11.90
C SER A 82 1.96 -2.96 12.12
N HIS A 83 2.85 -3.79 12.67
CA HIS A 83 4.20 -3.37 13.04
C HIS A 83 5.30 -4.20 12.39
N ASP A 84 5.29 -5.53 12.58
CA ASP A 84 6.44 -6.36 12.19
C ASP A 84 6.60 -6.44 10.67
N TRP A 85 5.51 -6.59 9.93
CA TRP A 85 5.54 -6.55 8.46
C TRP A 85 5.79 -5.15 7.89
N ASN A 86 5.59 -4.12 8.70
CA ASN A 86 5.87 -2.73 8.35
C ASN A 86 7.21 -2.22 8.94
N ALA A 87 7.99 -3.08 9.58
CA ALA A 87 9.31 -2.74 10.12
C ALA A 87 10.36 -2.62 8.99
N ASN A 88 10.03 -1.86 7.96
CA ASN A 88 10.86 -1.57 6.79
C ASN A 88 11.43 -0.15 6.82
N ALA A 89 11.45 0.48 7.99
CA ALA A 89 12.03 1.80 8.15
C ALA A 89 13.51 1.78 7.70
N SER A 90 13.80 2.56 6.68
CA SER A 90 15.15 2.80 6.20
C SER A 90 15.57 4.22 6.59
N PRO A 91 16.82 4.44 7.00
CA PRO A 91 17.31 5.76 7.37
C PRO A 91 17.49 6.65 6.14
N PHE A 92 16.37 7.12 5.57
CA PHE A 92 16.36 8.08 4.46
C PHE A 92 16.22 9.54 4.93
N ALA A 93 16.13 9.77 6.24
CA ALA A 93 15.78 11.07 6.81
C ALA A 93 16.70 12.24 6.37
N ASP A 94 17.96 11.96 5.98
CA ASP A 94 18.95 12.97 5.58
C ASP A 94 19.29 12.91 4.08
N GLN A 95 18.53 12.18 3.27
CA GLN A 95 18.79 12.14 1.83
C GLN A 95 18.29 13.40 1.15
N PRO A 96 19.10 14.02 0.29
CA PRO A 96 18.66 15.17 -0.49
C PRO A 96 17.51 14.78 -1.42
N GLY A 97 16.58 15.70 -1.66
CA GLY A 97 15.48 15.48 -2.61
C GLY A 97 15.99 15.09 -4.01
N ILE A 98 15.14 14.46 -4.81
CA ILE A 98 15.48 13.96 -6.15
C ILE A 98 16.11 15.02 -7.05
N GLN A 99 15.68 16.29 -6.93
CA GLN A 99 16.24 17.41 -7.70
C GLN A 99 17.72 17.61 -7.40
N HIS A 100 18.15 17.47 -6.15
CA HIS A 100 19.56 17.59 -5.76
C HIS A 100 20.41 16.42 -6.24
N LEU A 101 19.83 15.19 -6.28
CA LEU A 101 20.52 14.04 -6.85
C LEU A 101 20.78 14.22 -8.36
N ILE A 102 19.81 14.79 -9.09
CA ILE A 102 19.96 15.10 -10.51
C ILE A 102 20.99 16.23 -10.71
N GLU A 103 21.00 17.25 -9.87
CA GLU A 103 21.99 18.33 -9.89
C GLU A 103 23.41 17.81 -9.66
N ALA A 104 23.57 16.97 -8.64
CA ALA A 104 24.85 16.31 -8.36
C ALA A 104 25.31 15.44 -9.54
N ARG A 105 24.39 14.73 -10.19
CA ARG A 105 24.70 13.94 -11.38
C ARG A 105 25.09 14.81 -12.56
N ALA A 106 24.39 15.92 -12.78
CA ALA A 106 24.71 16.89 -13.82
C ALA A 106 26.09 17.53 -13.62
N ALA A 107 26.49 17.78 -12.38
CA ALA A 107 27.82 18.27 -12.04
C ALA A 107 28.94 17.23 -12.25
N GLN A 108 28.68 15.96 -11.92
CA GLN A 108 29.65 14.88 -12.02
C GLN A 108 29.83 14.36 -13.45
N GLN A 109 28.74 14.26 -14.20
CA GLN A 109 28.70 13.67 -15.56
C GLN A 109 27.79 14.49 -16.49
N PRO A 110 28.16 15.74 -16.82
CA PRO A 110 27.32 16.67 -17.56
C PRO A 110 26.90 16.16 -18.94
N GLU A 111 27.78 15.47 -19.64
CA GLU A 111 27.55 14.96 -20.99
C GLU A 111 26.91 13.56 -21.03
N ALA A 112 26.74 12.90 -19.87
CA ALA A 112 26.08 11.62 -19.82
C ALA A 112 24.60 11.75 -20.24
N LEU A 113 24.10 10.74 -20.95
CA LEU A 113 22.71 10.67 -21.39
C LEU A 113 21.77 10.60 -20.19
N ALA A 114 20.86 11.58 -20.08
CA ALA A 114 19.88 11.68 -18.99
C ALA A 114 18.48 11.27 -19.44
N LEU A 115 18.09 11.59 -20.68
CA LEU A 115 16.72 11.40 -21.18
C LEU A 115 16.72 11.02 -22.65
N VAL A 116 15.85 10.08 -23.02
CA VAL A 116 15.56 9.68 -24.40
C VAL A 116 14.06 9.76 -24.60
N SER A 117 13.62 10.49 -25.63
CA SER A 117 12.22 10.62 -26.02
C SER A 117 12.12 10.58 -27.55
N GLY A 118 11.78 9.42 -28.10
CA GLY A 118 11.85 9.19 -29.54
C GLY A 118 13.28 9.37 -30.08
N GLU A 119 13.45 10.25 -31.03
CA GLU A 119 14.78 10.58 -31.60
C GLU A 119 15.52 11.70 -30.81
N HIS A 120 14.85 12.31 -29.84
CA HIS A 120 15.44 13.39 -29.05
C HIS A 120 16.13 12.84 -27.80
N THR A 121 17.33 13.33 -27.56
CA THR A 121 18.11 12.98 -26.35
C THR A 121 18.55 14.25 -25.63
N LEU A 122 18.63 14.17 -24.31
CA LEU A 122 19.20 15.23 -23.48
C LEU A 122 20.29 14.66 -22.57
N SER A 123 21.40 15.39 -22.46
CA SER A 123 22.39 15.14 -21.44
C SER A 123 21.91 15.63 -20.06
N TYR A 124 22.57 15.23 -18.97
CA TYR A 124 22.26 15.74 -17.63
C TYR A 124 22.46 17.27 -17.54
N ALA A 125 23.46 17.82 -18.20
CA ALA A 125 23.66 19.28 -18.24
C ALA A 125 22.50 19.99 -18.93
N GLN A 126 22.04 19.47 -20.07
CA GLN A 126 20.93 20.06 -20.84
C GLN A 126 19.61 19.95 -20.07
N LEU A 127 19.32 18.78 -19.48
CA LEU A 127 18.13 18.59 -18.65
C LEU A 127 18.12 19.56 -17.46
N ASN A 128 19.23 19.64 -16.75
CA ASN A 128 19.37 20.50 -15.58
C ASN A 128 19.22 21.98 -15.94
N ALA A 129 19.85 22.44 -17.04
CA ALA A 129 19.74 23.83 -17.51
C ALA A 129 18.30 24.21 -17.87
N ARG A 130 17.58 23.37 -18.63
CA ARG A 130 16.19 23.61 -19.00
C ARG A 130 15.26 23.61 -17.78
N ALA A 131 15.45 22.66 -16.86
CA ALA A 131 14.68 22.60 -15.63
C ALA A 131 14.94 23.84 -14.74
N ASN A 132 16.17 24.33 -14.64
CA ASN A 132 16.49 25.56 -13.91
C ASN A 132 15.79 26.78 -14.52
N GLN A 133 15.82 26.94 -15.84
CA GLN A 133 15.14 28.06 -16.50
C GLN A 133 13.64 28.08 -16.18
N LEU A 134 12.99 26.92 -16.27
CA LEU A 134 11.57 26.83 -15.95
C LEU A 134 11.31 27.00 -14.45
N ALA A 135 12.18 26.47 -13.57
CA ALA A 135 12.06 26.64 -12.12
C ALA A 135 12.13 28.12 -11.71
N HIS A 136 13.05 28.89 -12.27
CA HIS A 136 13.14 30.34 -12.04
C HIS A 136 11.84 31.04 -12.45
N ARG A 137 11.27 30.66 -13.59
CA ARG A 137 10.00 31.24 -14.04
C ARG A 137 8.84 30.89 -13.10
N LEU A 138 8.81 29.67 -12.58
CA LEU A 138 7.81 29.23 -11.59
C LEU A 138 7.95 30.01 -10.27
N ILE A 139 9.18 30.23 -9.81
CA ILE A 139 9.45 31.05 -8.61
C ILE A 139 8.98 32.52 -8.80
N GLU A 140 9.24 33.12 -9.97
CA GLU A 140 8.73 34.46 -10.30
C GLU A 140 7.19 34.53 -10.29
N LEU A 141 6.51 33.43 -10.60
CA LEU A 141 5.06 33.30 -10.53
C LEU A 141 4.54 32.99 -9.13
N GLY A 142 5.41 32.91 -8.13
CA GLY A 142 5.05 32.69 -6.73
C GLY A 142 5.03 31.24 -6.27
N ILE A 143 5.59 30.30 -7.06
CA ILE A 143 5.72 28.92 -6.63
C ILE A 143 6.80 28.84 -5.55
N ALA A 144 6.46 28.23 -4.42
CA ALA A 144 7.28 28.04 -3.24
C ALA A 144 6.97 26.67 -2.60
N ALA A 145 7.55 26.41 -1.42
CA ALA A 145 7.29 25.16 -0.69
C ALA A 145 5.79 24.91 -0.50
N GLU A 146 5.36 23.69 -0.71
CA GLU A 146 3.97 23.21 -0.59
C GLU A 146 2.97 23.80 -1.61
N VAL A 147 3.38 24.72 -2.49
CA VAL A 147 2.50 25.22 -3.55
C VAL A 147 2.31 24.15 -4.61
N ARG A 148 1.06 23.82 -4.88
CA ARG A 148 0.69 22.79 -5.87
C ARG A 148 0.65 23.37 -7.28
N VAL A 149 1.23 22.64 -8.23
CA VAL A 149 1.32 23.02 -9.65
C VAL A 149 0.71 21.92 -10.50
N GLY A 150 -0.41 22.20 -11.15
CA GLY A 150 -1.03 21.29 -12.12
C GLY A 150 -0.14 21.11 -13.35
N VAL A 151 0.17 19.87 -13.72
CA VAL A 151 0.98 19.53 -14.89
C VAL A 151 0.14 18.68 -15.83
N ALA A 152 -0.41 19.30 -16.89
CA ALA A 152 -1.24 18.67 -17.91
C ALA A 152 -0.44 18.53 -19.20
N MET A 153 0.38 17.49 -19.33
CA MET A 153 1.27 17.29 -20.47
C MET A 153 1.31 15.81 -20.89
N PRO A 154 1.42 15.52 -22.20
CA PRO A 154 1.66 14.17 -22.68
C PRO A 154 3.06 13.71 -22.27
N ARG A 155 3.29 12.38 -22.32
CA ARG A 155 4.62 11.80 -22.04
C ARG A 155 5.65 12.30 -23.05
N SER A 156 6.58 13.13 -22.59
CA SER A 156 7.60 13.80 -23.41
C SER A 156 8.81 14.19 -22.56
N SER A 157 9.87 14.68 -23.20
CA SER A 157 11.00 15.30 -22.51
C SER A 157 10.58 16.54 -21.73
N GLU A 158 9.65 17.31 -22.25
CA GLU A 158 9.10 18.52 -21.65
C GLU A 158 8.36 18.21 -20.34
N LEU A 159 7.64 17.08 -20.26
CA LEU A 159 7.03 16.62 -19.02
C LEU A 159 8.07 16.41 -17.92
N VAL A 160 9.17 15.71 -18.22
CA VAL A 160 10.24 15.46 -17.23
C VAL A 160 10.89 16.78 -16.79
N ILE A 161 11.14 17.69 -17.73
CA ILE A 161 11.66 19.03 -17.43
C ILE A 161 10.69 19.80 -16.52
N ALA A 162 9.38 19.75 -16.81
CA ALA A 162 8.37 20.44 -16.01
C ALA A 162 8.29 19.89 -14.58
N LEU A 163 8.23 18.56 -14.42
CA LEU A 163 8.21 17.92 -13.10
C LEU A 163 9.45 18.29 -12.27
N LEU A 164 10.64 18.22 -12.89
CA LEU A 164 11.89 18.58 -12.23
C LEU A 164 11.92 20.08 -11.88
N ALA A 165 11.40 20.94 -12.73
CA ALA A 165 11.35 22.38 -12.48
C ALA A 165 10.44 22.73 -11.32
N VAL A 166 9.28 22.08 -11.19
CA VAL A 166 8.38 22.27 -10.04
C VAL A 166 9.08 21.89 -8.75
N LEU A 167 9.77 20.74 -8.71
CA LEU A 167 10.52 20.31 -7.52
C LEU A 167 11.68 21.28 -7.20
N LYS A 168 12.38 21.81 -8.21
CA LYS A 168 13.43 22.81 -8.04
C LYS A 168 12.90 24.15 -7.52
N ALA A 169 11.69 24.51 -7.89
CA ALA A 169 11.01 25.69 -7.37
C ALA A 169 10.49 25.50 -5.92
N GLY A 170 10.58 24.28 -5.37
CA GLY A 170 10.06 23.93 -4.06
C GLY A 170 8.60 23.50 -4.05
N GLY A 171 7.92 23.54 -5.19
CA GLY A 171 6.51 23.19 -5.32
C GLY A 171 6.26 21.68 -5.35
N ALA A 172 4.97 21.31 -5.24
CA ALA A 172 4.47 19.96 -5.40
C ALA A 172 3.70 19.87 -6.73
N TYR A 173 4.04 18.91 -7.60
CA TYR A 173 3.30 18.74 -8.86
C TYR A 173 2.06 17.88 -8.67
N VAL A 174 0.97 18.25 -9.37
CA VAL A 174 -0.26 17.49 -9.48
C VAL A 174 -0.38 17.02 -10.93
N PRO A 175 -0.18 15.73 -11.23
CA PRO A 175 -0.25 15.24 -12.60
C PRO A 175 -1.71 15.23 -13.07
N LEU A 176 -1.97 15.82 -14.23
CA LEU A 176 -3.26 15.86 -14.87
C LEU A 176 -3.15 15.23 -16.26
N ASP A 177 -4.04 14.30 -16.57
CA ASP A 177 -4.08 13.72 -17.90
C ASP A 177 -4.75 14.71 -18.87
N PRO A 178 -4.07 15.16 -19.95
CA PRO A 178 -4.64 16.10 -20.92
C PRO A 178 -5.83 15.53 -21.69
N ASP A 179 -5.99 14.20 -21.72
CA ASP A 179 -7.09 13.52 -22.42
C ASP A 179 -8.36 13.43 -21.55
N TYR A 180 -8.31 13.87 -20.29
CA TYR A 180 -9.50 13.89 -19.44
C TYR A 180 -10.49 14.97 -19.91
N PRO A 181 -11.82 14.73 -19.74
CA PRO A 181 -12.83 15.75 -19.93
C PRO A 181 -12.54 17.02 -19.12
N GLN A 182 -12.81 18.19 -19.70
CA GLN A 182 -12.51 19.49 -19.07
C GLN A 182 -13.11 19.64 -17.68
N GLU A 183 -14.34 19.13 -17.48
CA GLU A 183 -15.02 19.16 -16.19
C GLU A 183 -14.25 18.37 -15.11
N ARG A 184 -13.66 17.23 -15.49
CA ARG A 184 -12.86 16.43 -14.57
C ARG A 184 -11.55 17.13 -14.21
N VAL A 185 -10.88 17.75 -15.20
CA VAL A 185 -9.65 18.51 -14.95
C VAL A 185 -9.93 19.71 -14.05
N ALA A 186 -11.03 20.44 -14.30
CA ALA A 186 -11.46 21.56 -13.45
C ALA A 186 -11.71 21.10 -12.01
N TYR A 187 -12.44 20.02 -11.83
CA TYR A 187 -12.68 19.44 -10.49
C TYR A 187 -11.37 19.07 -9.76
N MET A 188 -10.44 18.40 -10.47
CA MET A 188 -9.14 18.01 -9.89
C MET A 188 -8.30 19.24 -9.49
N LEU A 189 -8.38 20.33 -10.24
CA LEU A 189 -7.69 21.59 -9.92
C LEU A 189 -8.31 22.32 -8.72
N GLU A 190 -9.63 22.24 -8.56
CA GLU A 190 -10.35 22.85 -7.43
C GLU A 190 -10.14 22.05 -6.13
N ASP A 191 -10.08 20.71 -6.23
CA ASP A 191 -9.93 19.80 -5.10
C ASP A 191 -8.47 19.69 -4.61
N SER A 192 -7.50 19.98 -5.48
CA SER A 192 -6.08 19.95 -5.15
C SER A 192 -5.64 21.23 -4.46
#